data_42e089c3a41885e53b884e983e042493
#
_entry.id   42e089c3a41885e53b884e983e042493
#
_cell.length_a   1.000
_cell.length_b   1.000
_cell.length_c   1.000
_cell.angle_alpha   90.00
_cell.angle_beta   90.00
_cell.angle_gamma   90.00
#
_symmetry.space_group_name_H-M   'P 1'
#
loop_
_entity.id
_entity.type
_entity.pdbx_description
1 polymer ?
#
loop_
_entity_poly.entity_id
_entity_poly.type
_entity_poly.pdbx_seq_one_letter_code
_entity_poly.pdbx_strand_id
1 'polypeptide(L)'
;MSSLPLFHPVKSIEATFHQEAEIVAFNGDVADFVAQIPDESITLIITSPPYNLGKIYENRTTISDYLETQSSLISELCRILKPNGSICWQVGNFVEDGEIYPLDIFYYPIFKKFRMKLRNRIIWTFGHGLHSSKRFSGRYETILWFTKSDDYIFNLDSVRVPSKYPGKRHFKGPNRGKPSGNPLVDILPCPKAGDSCSWFCERTYFIRLPL
;
A
#
# COMPACT_ATOMS: atom_id res chain seq x y z
N MET A 1 17.30 -30.72 6.82
CA MET A 1 17.54 -29.31 7.18
C MET A 1 18.27 -28.66 6.02
N SER A 2 17.57 -27.96 5.11
CA SER A 2 18.22 -27.22 4.04
C SER A 2 18.75 -25.91 4.65
N SER A 3 20.06 -25.77 4.73
CA SER A 3 20.70 -24.50 5.09
C SER A 3 20.34 -23.48 4.03
N LEU A 4 19.61 -22.44 4.40
CA LEU A 4 19.46 -21.25 3.57
C LEU A 4 20.88 -20.72 3.28
N PRO A 5 21.26 -20.51 2.01
CA PRO A 5 22.56 -19.93 1.73
C PRO A 5 22.63 -18.55 2.35
N LEU A 6 23.64 -18.32 3.18
CA LEU A 6 23.91 -17.05 3.87
C LEU A 6 24.17 -15.88 2.88
N PHE A 7 24.42 -16.20 1.61
CA PHE A 7 24.68 -15.23 0.55
C PHE A 7 23.89 -15.64 -0.69
N HIS A 8 22.77 -14.95 -0.94
CA HIS A 8 22.21 -14.92 -2.29
C HIS A 8 23.17 -14.15 -3.21
N PRO A 9 23.31 -14.56 -4.48
CA PRO A 9 24.03 -13.73 -5.44
C PRO A 9 23.46 -12.32 -5.38
N VAL A 10 24.35 -11.33 -5.32
CA VAL A 10 23.96 -9.93 -5.32
C VAL A 10 23.25 -9.68 -6.64
N LYS A 11 21.94 -9.38 -6.58
CA LYS A 11 21.16 -9.01 -7.75
C LYS A 11 21.64 -7.66 -8.25
N SER A 12 21.74 -7.49 -9.56
CA SER A 12 22.04 -6.18 -10.13
C SER A 12 20.90 -5.23 -9.82
N ILE A 13 21.26 -4.01 -9.41
CA ILE A 13 20.30 -2.92 -9.23
C ILE A 13 20.47 -1.98 -10.42
N GLU A 14 19.40 -1.84 -11.19
CA GLU A 14 19.36 -0.98 -12.36
C GLU A 14 18.79 0.40 -12.01
N ALA A 15 19.24 1.45 -12.68
CA ALA A 15 18.73 2.79 -12.49
C ALA A 15 17.53 3.11 -13.40
N THR A 16 17.36 2.33 -14.47
CA THR A 16 16.28 2.52 -15.46
C THR A 16 15.46 1.25 -15.59
N PHE A 17 14.19 1.41 -15.92
CA PHE A 17 13.29 0.27 -16.11
C PHE A 17 13.61 -0.47 -17.41
N HIS A 18 13.72 -1.80 -17.34
CA HIS A 18 13.62 -2.73 -18.46
C HIS A 18 13.04 -4.07 -17.98
N GLN A 19 12.48 -4.84 -18.91
CA GLN A 19 11.70 -6.04 -18.55
C GLN A 19 12.50 -7.13 -17.86
N GLU A 20 13.80 -7.23 -18.13
CA GLU A 20 14.71 -8.22 -17.56
C GLU A 20 15.33 -7.77 -16.23
N ALA A 21 15.08 -6.54 -15.79
CA ALA A 21 15.63 -6.03 -14.54
C ALA A 21 15.00 -6.76 -13.34
N GLU A 22 15.83 -7.37 -12.50
CA GLU A 22 15.35 -7.98 -11.25
C GLU A 22 14.99 -6.93 -10.19
N ILE A 23 15.78 -5.85 -10.11
CA ILE A 23 15.57 -4.73 -9.18
C ILE A 23 15.87 -3.43 -9.95
N VAL A 24 14.95 -2.48 -9.85
CA VAL A 24 15.17 -1.12 -10.32
C VAL A 24 15.05 -0.17 -9.14
N ALA A 25 16.06 0.69 -8.97
CA ALA A 25 16.07 1.76 -7.98
C ALA A 25 16.22 3.11 -8.69
N PHE A 26 15.12 3.74 -8.99
CA PHE A 26 15.09 5.04 -9.66
C PHE A 26 15.21 6.18 -8.66
N ASN A 27 16.13 7.11 -8.89
CA ASN A 27 16.32 8.31 -8.09
C ASN A 27 15.80 9.52 -8.87
N GLY A 28 14.54 9.91 -8.62
CA GLY A 28 13.89 11.01 -9.33
C GLY A 28 12.41 11.13 -8.97
N ASP A 29 11.69 11.92 -9.74
CA ASP A 29 10.25 12.03 -9.59
C ASP A 29 9.56 10.75 -10.04
N VAL A 30 8.53 10.33 -9.31
CA VAL A 30 7.79 9.09 -9.61
C VAL A 30 7.07 9.17 -10.96
N ALA A 31 6.60 10.35 -11.38
CA ALA A 31 5.94 10.51 -12.67
C ALA A 31 6.89 10.24 -13.83
N ASP A 32 8.16 10.71 -13.72
CA ASP A 32 9.20 10.44 -14.70
C ASP A 32 9.54 8.94 -14.78
N PHE A 33 9.51 8.26 -13.65
CA PHE A 33 9.73 6.82 -13.62
C PHE A 33 8.58 6.04 -14.23
N VAL A 34 7.36 6.35 -13.82
CA VAL A 34 6.16 5.64 -14.31
C VAL A 34 5.96 5.84 -15.81
N ALA A 35 6.33 7.00 -16.36
CA ALA A 35 6.28 7.27 -17.80
C ALA A 35 7.17 6.34 -18.64
N GLN A 36 8.24 5.78 -18.04
CA GLN A 36 9.14 4.84 -18.72
C GLN A 36 8.62 3.40 -18.71
N ILE A 37 7.61 3.10 -17.90
CA ILE A 37 7.07 1.75 -17.72
C ILE A 37 5.99 1.49 -18.76
N PRO A 38 6.07 0.37 -19.51
CA PRO A 38 5.06 0.00 -20.50
C PRO A 38 3.67 -0.24 -19.85
N ASP A 39 2.64 -0.10 -20.68
CA ASP A 39 1.27 -0.42 -20.29
C ASP A 39 1.17 -1.88 -19.80
N GLU A 40 0.32 -2.10 -18.81
CA GLU A 40 -0.04 -3.45 -18.33
C GLU A 40 1.15 -4.36 -18.01
N SER A 41 2.24 -3.79 -17.47
CA SER A 41 3.46 -4.53 -17.14
C SER A 41 3.60 -4.85 -15.64
N ILE A 42 2.93 -4.09 -14.76
CA ILE A 42 3.09 -4.19 -13.31
C ILE A 42 1.95 -5.02 -12.69
N THR A 43 2.30 -5.96 -11.82
CA THR A 43 1.32 -6.83 -11.15
C THR A 43 0.83 -6.25 -9.82
N LEU A 44 1.71 -5.57 -9.08
CA LEU A 44 1.40 -5.03 -7.76
C LEU A 44 2.06 -3.66 -7.58
N ILE A 45 1.27 -2.69 -7.18
CA ILE A 45 1.74 -1.36 -6.77
C ILE A 45 1.40 -1.18 -5.30
N ILE A 46 2.39 -0.84 -4.48
CA ILE A 46 2.21 -0.48 -3.07
C ILE A 46 2.85 0.89 -2.87
N THR A 47 2.10 1.83 -2.33
CA THR A 47 2.61 3.18 -2.11
C THR A 47 1.91 3.86 -0.94
N SER A 48 2.65 4.78 -0.32
CA SER A 48 2.18 5.76 0.65
C SER A 48 2.56 7.15 0.11
N PRO A 49 1.68 7.83 -0.63
CA PRO A 49 1.99 9.15 -1.20
C PRO A 49 2.16 10.19 -0.08
N PRO A 50 2.79 11.32 -0.34
CA PRO A 50 2.78 12.46 0.58
C PRO A 50 1.34 12.83 0.97
N TYR A 51 1.10 13.21 2.24
CA TYR A 51 -0.26 13.46 2.77
C TYR A 51 -0.62 14.97 2.80
N ASN A 52 0.12 15.80 2.10
CA ASN A 52 -0.06 17.26 2.07
C ASN A 52 0.10 17.92 3.46
N LEU A 53 1.01 17.37 4.29
CA LEU A 53 1.23 17.83 5.67
C LEU A 53 2.21 19.03 5.79
N GLY A 54 2.82 19.46 4.67
CA GLY A 54 3.84 20.51 4.65
C GLY A 54 5.15 20.09 5.30
N LYS A 55 5.53 18.82 5.18
CA LYS A 55 6.83 18.33 5.63
C LYS A 55 7.95 18.85 4.74
N ILE A 56 9.21 18.70 5.17
CA ILE A 56 10.40 19.21 4.45
C ILE A 56 10.46 18.77 2.97
N TYR A 57 9.90 17.63 2.66
CA TYR A 57 9.91 17.03 1.33
C TYR A 57 8.65 17.29 0.50
N GLU A 58 7.68 18.05 1.00
CA GLU A 58 6.44 18.38 0.29
C GLU A 58 6.05 19.85 0.50
N ASN A 59 5.56 20.50 -0.55
CA ASN A 59 4.91 21.80 -0.44
C ASN A 59 3.43 21.59 -0.13
N ARG A 60 2.95 22.19 0.96
CA ARG A 60 1.53 22.18 1.27
C ARG A 60 0.78 23.00 0.24
N THR A 61 -0.23 22.40 -0.37
CA THR A 61 -1.12 23.02 -1.34
C THR A 61 -2.57 22.91 -0.86
N THR A 62 -3.51 23.50 -1.60
CA THR A 62 -4.93 23.27 -1.31
C THR A 62 -5.26 21.79 -1.47
N ILE A 63 -6.26 21.30 -0.74
CA ILE A 63 -6.70 19.90 -0.86
C ILE A 63 -7.13 19.56 -2.30
N SER A 64 -7.72 20.52 -3.01
CA SER A 64 -8.15 20.37 -4.40
C SER A 64 -6.96 20.16 -5.33
N ASP A 65 -5.96 21.05 -5.28
CA ASP A 65 -4.76 20.98 -6.13
C ASP A 65 -3.96 19.70 -5.85
N TYR A 66 -3.87 19.34 -4.56
CA TYR A 66 -3.25 18.10 -4.14
C TYR A 66 -3.93 16.88 -4.78
N LEU A 67 -5.27 16.78 -4.69
CA LEU A 67 -6.02 15.66 -5.25
C LEU A 67 -5.97 15.61 -6.77
N GLU A 68 -5.88 16.75 -7.44
CA GLU A 68 -5.73 16.82 -8.90
C GLU A 68 -4.36 16.27 -9.34
N THR A 69 -3.30 16.68 -8.67
CA THR A 69 -1.94 16.13 -8.90
C THR A 69 -1.92 14.62 -8.68
N GLN A 70 -2.51 14.14 -7.59
CA GLN A 70 -2.60 12.71 -7.30
C GLN A 70 -3.45 11.97 -8.34
N SER A 71 -4.52 12.58 -8.85
CA SER A 71 -5.36 11.99 -9.89
C SER A 71 -4.57 11.71 -11.18
N SER A 72 -3.69 12.63 -11.56
CA SER A 72 -2.81 12.46 -12.72
C SER A 72 -1.84 11.28 -12.54
N LEU A 73 -1.21 11.19 -11.38
CA LEU A 73 -0.35 10.05 -11.04
C LEU A 73 -1.12 8.73 -11.04
N ILE A 74 -2.31 8.70 -10.40
CA ILE A 74 -3.15 7.49 -10.34
C ILE A 74 -3.55 7.03 -11.75
N SER A 75 -3.80 7.94 -12.69
CA SER A 75 -4.05 7.59 -14.09
C SER A 75 -2.92 6.75 -14.67
N GLU A 76 -1.68 7.22 -14.52
CA GLU A 76 -0.49 6.53 -15.00
C GLU A 76 -0.26 5.19 -14.28
N LEU A 77 -0.46 5.15 -12.97
CA LEU A 77 -0.39 3.89 -12.22
C LEU A 77 -1.44 2.88 -12.70
N CYS A 78 -2.64 3.33 -13.03
CA CYS A 78 -3.66 2.47 -13.62
C CYS A 78 -3.29 2.03 -15.04
N ARG A 79 -2.59 2.86 -15.83
CA ARG A 79 -2.11 2.49 -17.16
C ARG A 79 -1.12 1.32 -17.10
N ILE A 80 -0.11 1.43 -16.27
CA ILE A 80 0.96 0.41 -16.15
C ILE A 80 0.51 -0.87 -15.44
N LEU A 81 -0.59 -0.84 -14.68
CA LEU A 81 -1.10 -1.99 -13.94
C LEU A 81 -1.71 -3.02 -14.89
N LYS A 82 -1.34 -4.29 -14.73
CA LYS A 82 -1.94 -5.43 -15.44
C LYS A 82 -3.44 -5.57 -15.18
N PRO A 83 -4.22 -6.19 -16.08
CA PRO A 83 -5.66 -6.46 -15.86
C PRO A 83 -5.94 -7.23 -14.56
N ASN A 84 -5.06 -8.16 -14.18
CA ASN A 84 -5.14 -8.96 -12.95
C ASN A 84 -4.31 -8.40 -11.79
N GLY A 85 -3.82 -7.16 -11.92
CA GLY A 85 -2.98 -6.48 -10.93
C GLY A 85 -3.75 -5.80 -9.82
N SER A 86 -3.02 -5.41 -8.78
CA SER A 86 -3.53 -4.74 -7.56
C SER A 86 -2.78 -3.47 -7.25
N ILE A 87 -3.49 -2.47 -6.71
CA ILE A 87 -2.91 -1.26 -6.09
C ILE A 87 -3.28 -1.25 -4.62
N CYS A 88 -2.29 -1.13 -3.75
CA CYS A 88 -2.43 -0.87 -2.32
C CYS A 88 -1.99 0.57 -2.04
N TRP A 89 -2.95 1.42 -1.74
CA TRP A 89 -2.77 2.86 -1.55
C TRP A 89 -2.94 3.22 -0.08
N GLN A 90 -1.84 3.47 0.63
CA GLN A 90 -1.85 3.81 2.04
C GLN A 90 -1.98 5.32 2.22
N VAL A 91 -2.89 5.73 3.08
CA VAL A 91 -3.13 7.14 3.43
C VAL A 91 -3.52 7.31 4.89
N GLY A 92 -3.12 8.43 5.45
CA GLY A 92 -3.57 8.91 6.76
C GLY A 92 -4.70 9.93 6.64
N ASN A 93 -4.81 10.75 7.68
CA ASN A 93 -5.72 11.88 7.72
C ASN A 93 -4.94 13.18 7.51
N PHE A 94 -5.48 14.05 6.69
CA PHE A 94 -5.06 15.45 6.62
C PHE A 94 -5.84 16.24 7.67
N VAL A 95 -5.18 17.16 8.37
CA VAL A 95 -5.82 17.98 9.41
C VAL A 95 -5.57 19.45 9.12
N GLU A 96 -6.63 20.23 9.03
CA GLU A 96 -6.59 21.67 8.82
C GLU A 96 -7.58 22.34 9.76
N ASP A 97 -7.15 23.37 10.45
CA ASP A 97 -7.96 24.16 11.40
C ASP A 97 -8.73 23.30 12.43
N GLY A 98 -8.18 22.16 12.82
CA GLY A 98 -8.80 21.22 13.76
C GLY A 98 -9.79 20.25 13.13
N GLU A 99 -10.13 20.42 11.86
CA GLU A 99 -10.95 19.51 11.08
C GLU A 99 -10.13 18.37 10.48
N ILE A 100 -10.70 17.16 10.45
CA ILE A 100 -10.07 15.97 9.86
C ILE A 100 -10.63 15.76 8.46
N TYR A 101 -9.72 15.69 7.50
CA TYR A 101 -10.00 15.29 6.12
C TYR A 101 -9.51 13.85 5.93
N PRO A 102 -10.41 12.85 5.91
CA PRO A 102 -10.04 11.46 5.76
C PRO A 102 -9.67 11.17 4.30
N LEU A 103 -8.37 11.17 3.99
CA LEU A 103 -7.89 11.11 2.60
C LEU A 103 -8.36 9.86 1.86
N ASP A 104 -8.60 8.75 2.53
CA ASP A 104 -9.13 7.53 1.93
C ASP A 104 -10.51 7.74 1.27
N ILE A 105 -11.36 8.61 1.82
CA ILE A 105 -12.66 8.97 1.24
C ILE A 105 -12.45 9.81 -0.03
N PHE A 106 -11.50 10.73 -0.04
CA PHE A 106 -11.20 11.58 -1.19
C PHE A 106 -10.55 10.80 -2.34
N TYR A 107 -9.72 9.80 -2.04
CA TYR A 107 -9.10 8.96 -3.05
C TYR A 107 -10.06 7.98 -3.70
N TYR A 108 -11.07 7.49 -2.98
CA TYR A 108 -12.02 6.53 -3.52
C TYR A 108 -12.65 6.96 -4.86
N PRO A 109 -13.24 8.17 -5.01
CA PRO A 109 -13.81 8.62 -6.27
C PRO A 109 -12.77 8.78 -7.38
N ILE A 110 -11.52 9.12 -7.05
CA ILE A 110 -10.44 9.23 -8.05
C ILE A 110 -10.19 7.86 -8.70
N PHE A 111 -9.99 6.81 -7.91
CA PHE A 111 -9.82 5.46 -8.44
C PHE A 111 -11.05 4.97 -9.21
N LYS A 112 -12.25 5.38 -8.81
CA LYS A 112 -13.50 5.05 -9.52
C LYS A 112 -13.60 5.67 -10.91
N LYS A 113 -13.00 6.85 -11.16
CA LYS A 113 -12.89 7.44 -12.50
C LYS A 113 -12.15 6.50 -13.46
N PHE A 114 -11.14 5.78 -12.96
CA PHE A 114 -10.35 4.81 -13.73
C PHE A 114 -10.93 3.37 -13.67
N ARG A 115 -12.20 3.22 -13.28
CA ARG A 115 -12.95 1.94 -13.20
C ARG A 115 -12.32 0.92 -12.25
N MET A 116 -11.45 1.34 -11.34
CA MET A 116 -10.88 0.46 -10.33
C MET A 116 -11.94 -0.03 -9.34
N LYS A 117 -11.80 -1.27 -8.89
CA LYS A 117 -12.70 -1.93 -7.95
C LYS A 117 -12.07 -2.00 -6.58
N LEU A 118 -12.64 -1.32 -5.59
CA LEU A 118 -12.18 -1.42 -4.20
C LEU A 118 -12.49 -2.83 -3.65
N ARG A 119 -11.47 -3.54 -3.19
CA ARG A 119 -11.61 -4.87 -2.58
C ARG A 119 -11.67 -4.78 -1.07
N ASN A 120 -10.85 -3.91 -0.49
CA ASN A 120 -10.84 -3.75 0.96
C ASN A 120 -10.37 -2.34 1.37
N ARG A 121 -10.80 -1.92 2.56
CA ARG A 121 -10.21 -0.85 3.37
C ARG A 121 -9.53 -1.52 4.56
N ILE A 122 -8.23 -1.65 4.51
CA ILE A 122 -7.43 -2.28 5.55
C ILE A 122 -7.05 -1.19 6.54
N ILE A 123 -7.36 -1.37 7.80
CA ILE A 123 -7.00 -0.43 8.86
C ILE A 123 -5.69 -0.89 9.50
N TRP A 124 -4.68 -0.06 9.36
CA TRP A 124 -3.41 -0.26 10.02
C TRP A 124 -3.37 0.54 11.31
N THR A 125 -3.42 -0.16 12.44
CA THR A 125 -3.39 0.46 13.76
C THR A 125 -1.98 0.44 14.32
N PHE A 126 -1.62 1.50 15.05
CA PHE A 126 -0.34 1.60 15.74
C PHE A 126 -0.51 2.12 17.16
N GLY A 127 0.38 1.67 18.08
CA GLY A 127 0.27 1.96 19.52
C GLY A 127 0.86 3.31 19.95
N HIS A 128 1.46 4.07 19.04
CA HIS A 128 2.13 5.34 19.33
C HIS A 128 1.44 6.51 18.60
N GLY A 129 1.89 7.73 18.88
CA GLY A 129 1.38 8.97 18.25
C GLY A 129 0.98 10.01 19.29
N LEU A 130 0.79 11.23 18.82
CA LEU A 130 0.40 12.35 19.66
C LEU A 130 -1.02 12.17 20.21
N HIS A 131 -1.19 12.51 21.47
CA HIS A 131 -2.52 12.55 22.10
C HIS A 131 -3.25 13.82 21.68
N SER A 132 -4.49 13.69 21.27
CA SER A 132 -5.37 14.83 21.08
C SER A 132 -6.05 15.16 22.41
N SER A 133 -6.14 16.46 22.73
CA SER A 133 -6.81 16.93 23.95
C SER A 133 -8.31 17.19 23.76
N LYS A 134 -8.79 17.32 22.52
CA LYS A 134 -10.18 17.72 22.21
C LYS A 134 -10.94 16.71 21.33
N ARG A 135 -10.32 15.57 20.97
CA ARG A 135 -10.92 14.49 20.19
C ARG A 135 -10.25 13.16 20.51
N PHE A 136 -10.79 12.05 20.02
CA PHE A 136 -10.10 10.77 20.11
C PHE A 136 -8.82 10.78 19.29
N SER A 137 -7.76 10.17 19.80
CA SER A 137 -6.49 10.04 19.06
C SER A 137 -6.67 9.09 17.88
N GLY A 138 -6.39 9.56 16.67
CA GLY A 138 -6.36 8.74 15.46
C GLY A 138 -5.04 7.97 15.42
N ARG A 139 -5.06 6.70 15.80
CA ARG A 139 -3.88 5.83 15.78
C ARG A 139 -4.05 4.74 14.74
N TYR A 140 -4.38 5.15 13.54
CA TYR A 140 -4.55 4.26 12.41
C TYR A 140 -4.30 5.02 11.10
N GLU A 141 -3.96 4.26 10.10
CA GLU A 141 -3.96 4.65 8.69
C GLU A 141 -4.78 3.66 7.89
N THR A 142 -5.19 4.05 6.71
CA THR A 142 -6.04 3.23 5.84
C THR A 142 -5.27 2.83 4.60
N ILE A 143 -5.32 1.54 4.25
CA ILE A 143 -4.83 1.06 2.98
C ILE A 143 -6.03 0.69 2.12
N LEU A 144 -6.19 1.40 1.03
CA LEU A 144 -7.19 1.12 0.01
C LEU A 144 -6.61 0.09 -0.96
N TRP A 145 -7.20 -1.11 -1.01
CA TRP A 145 -6.81 -2.13 -1.96
C TRP A 145 -7.76 -2.15 -3.15
N PHE A 146 -7.23 -1.78 -4.32
CA PHE A 146 -7.95 -1.75 -5.59
C PHE A 146 -7.42 -2.78 -6.58
N THR A 147 -8.31 -3.25 -7.48
CA THR A 147 -7.98 -4.11 -8.62
C THR A 147 -8.65 -3.59 -9.90
N LYS A 148 -8.07 -3.89 -11.08
CA LYS A 148 -8.69 -3.55 -12.37
C LYS A 148 -9.90 -4.45 -12.69
N SER A 149 -9.77 -5.76 -12.42
CA SER A 149 -10.78 -6.77 -12.79
C SER A 149 -11.18 -7.62 -11.61
N ASP A 150 -12.10 -8.55 -11.82
CA ASP A 150 -12.47 -9.56 -10.82
C ASP A 150 -11.52 -10.76 -10.85
N ASP A 151 -10.76 -10.93 -11.92
CA ASP A 151 -9.69 -11.93 -12.05
C ASP A 151 -8.36 -11.30 -11.59
N TYR A 152 -8.18 -11.20 -10.28
CA TYR A 152 -6.98 -10.63 -9.66
C TYR A 152 -6.21 -11.68 -8.86
N ILE A 153 -4.89 -11.48 -8.75
CA ILE A 153 -4.01 -12.40 -8.04
C ILE A 153 -4.20 -12.22 -6.54
N PHE A 154 -4.70 -13.27 -5.86
CA PHE A 154 -4.82 -13.29 -4.41
C PHE A 154 -4.65 -14.71 -3.86
N ASN A 155 -3.61 -14.94 -3.06
CA ASN A 155 -3.39 -16.22 -2.40
C ASN A 155 -3.98 -16.17 -0.98
N LEU A 156 -5.22 -16.62 -0.86
CA LEU A 156 -5.95 -16.63 0.40
C LEU A 156 -5.26 -17.49 1.48
N ASP A 157 -4.67 -18.62 1.10
CA ASP A 157 -4.09 -19.54 2.08
C ASP A 157 -2.80 -18.96 2.71
N SER A 158 -2.07 -18.09 1.99
CA SER A 158 -0.88 -17.41 2.52
C SER A 158 -1.18 -16.36 3.59
N VAL A 159 -2.43 -15.88 3.66
CA VAL A 159 -2.85 -14.83 4.61
C VAL A 159 -3.83 -15.35 5.68
N ARG A 160 -3.92 -16.67 5.83
CA ARG A 160 -4.76 -17.27 6.87
C ARG A 160 -4.06 -17.24 8.22
N VAL A 161 -4.81 -16.91 9.24
CA VAL A 161 -4.38 -17.02 10.64
C VAL A 161 -5.09 -18.20 11.30
N PRO A 162 -4.47 -18.87 12.28
CA PRO A 162 -5.10 -19.94 13.03
C PRO A 162 -6.43 -19.50 13.66
N SER A 163 -7.43 -20.36 13.60
CA SER A 163 -8.69 -20.09 14.27
C SER A 163 -8.50 -20.14 15.79
N LYS A 164 -9.11 -19.19 16.52
CA LYS A 164 -9.19 -19.25 17.99
C LYS A 164 -9.90 -20.51 18.51
N TYR A 165 -10.69 -21.17 17.64
CA TYR A 165 -11.45 -22.38 17.97
C TYR A 165 -11.21 -23.46 16.90
N PRO A 166 -10.05 -24.09 16.86
CA PRO A 166 -9.67 -25.03 15.78
C PRO A 166 -10.58 -26.27 15.73
N GLY A 167 -11.18 -26.67 16.88
CA GLY A 167 -12.11 -27.82 16.94
C GLY A 167 -13.53 -27.53 16.46
N LYS A 168 -13.91 -26.29 16.21
CA LYS A 168 -15.24 -25.98 15.68
C LYS A 168 -15.29 -26.25 14.18
N ARG A 169 -16.13 -27.19 13.80
CA ARG A 169 -16.43 -27.47 12.39
C ARG A 169 -17.10 -26.25 11.75
N HIS A 170 -16.59 -25.77 10.63
CA HIS A 170 -17.24 -24.73 9.87
C HIS A 170 -18.40 -25.34 9.06
N PHE A 171 -19.51 -24.61 8.90
CA PHE A 171 -20.70 -25.07 8.17
C PHE A 171 -20.39 -25.55 6.73
N LYS A 172 -19.37 -25.00 6.07
CA LYS A 172 -18.97 -25.30 4.68
C LYS A 172 -17.74 -26.20 4.55
N GLY A 173 -17.33 -26.91 5.60
CA GLY A 173 -16.19 -27.85 5.51
C GLY A 173 -15.17 -27.70 6.65
N PRO A 174 -13.95 -28.21 6.49
CA PRO A 174 -12.91 -28.15 7.51
C PRO A 174 -12.55 -26.71 7.83
N ASN A 175 -12.33 -26.43 9.14
CA ASN A 175 -11.91 -25.10 9.59
C ASN A 175 -10.44 -24.87 9.24
N ARG A 176 -10.19 -24.23 8.11
CA ARG A 176 -8.84 -23.87 7.62
C ARG A 176 -8.30 -22.55 8.23
N GLY A 177 -8.94 -22.04 9.28
CA GLY A 177 -8.64 -20.72 9.80
C GLY A 177 -9.43 -19.61 9.07
N LYS A 178 -9.23 -18.38 9.49
CA LYS A 178 -9.85 -17.20 8.90
C LYS A 178 -8.79 -16.41 8.12
N PRO A 179 -9.17 -15.70 7.05
CA PRO A 179 -8.30 -14.65 6.52
C PRO A 179 -7.99 -13.65 7.63
N SER A 180 -6.77 -13.15 7.68
CA SER A 180 -6.43 -12.06 8.60
C SER A 180 -7.41 -10.90 8.39
N GLY A 181 -8.01 -10.42 9.45
CA GLY A 181 -8.83 -9.21 9.42
C GLY A 181 -7.99 -7.95 9.26
N ASN A 182 -6.69 -8.05 9.57
CA ASN A 182 -5.70 -7.00 9.37
C ASN A 182 -4.36 -7.66 8.96
N PRO A 183 -4.17 -7.94 7.66
CA PRO A 183 -3.02 -8.70 7.18
C PRO A 183 -1.68 -8.07 7.54
N LEU A 184 -1.62 -6.76 7.73
CA LEU A 184 -0.36 -6.07 8.04
C LEU A 184 0.04 -6.20 9.51
N VAL A 185 -0.91 -6.26 10.43
CA VAL A 185 -0.62 -6.48 11.86
C VAL A 185 -0.13 -7.91 12.10
N ASP A 186 -0.63 -8.87 11.32
CA ASP A 186 -0.29 -10.29 11.49
C ASP A 186 0.98 -10.69 10.72
N ILE A 187 1.35 -9.94 9.66
CA ILE A 187 2.52 -10.25 8.80
C ILE A 187 3.77 -9.47 9.23
N LEU A 188 3.59 -8.25 9.71
CA LEU A 188 4.70 -7.43 10.20
C LEU A 188 4.56 -7.32 11.72
N PRO A 189 5.44 -7.99 12.49
CA PRO A 189 5.53 -7.72 13.91
C PRO A 189 5.81 -6.23 14.08
N CYS A 190 4.90 -5.53 14.74
CA CYS A 190 5.12 -4.13 15.10
C CYS A 190 6.44 -4.06 15.88
N PRO A 191 7.43 -3.26 15.47
CA PRO A 191 8.63 -3.05 16.27
C PRO A 191 8.21 -2.65 17.68
N LYS A 192 8.89 -3.17 18.69
CA LYS A 192 8.62 -2.79 20.08
C LYS A 192 8.74 -1.28 20.24
N ALA A 193 7.94 -0.72 21.15
CA ALA A 193 7.95 0.71 21.44
C ALA A 193 9.40 1.21 21.66
N GLY A 194 9.88 2.05 20.74
CA GLY A 194 11.26 2.54 20.71
C GLY A 194 11.94 2.46 19.34
N ASP A 195 11.52 1.54 18.48
CA ASP A 195 12.03 1.49 17.11
C ASP A 195 11.21 2.46 16.26
N SER A 196 11.87 3.46 15.73
CA SER A 196 11.24 4.41 14.81
C SER A 196 10.70 3.65 13.61
N CYS A 197 9.41 3.70 13.39
CA CYS A 197 8.73 3.19 12.19
C CYS A 197 9.09 4.06 10.96
N SER A 198 10.34 4.47 10.84
CA SER A 198 10.86 5.34 9.79
C SER A 198 10.98 4.66 8.42
N TRP A 199 10.73 3.35 8.34
CA TRP A 199 10.91 2.56 7.12
C TRP A 199 9.82 2.77 6.06
N PHE A 200 8.70 3.39 6.44
CA PHE A 200 7.60 3.68 5.48
C PHE A 200 7.38 5.18 5.23
N CYS A 201 8.24 6.05 5.74
CA CYS A 201 7.90 7.47 5.83
C CYS A 201 8.49 8.35 4.75
N GLU A 202 9.22 7.85 3.77
CA GLU A 202 9.78 8.70 2.71
C GLU A 202 9.70 8.02 1.34
N ARG A 203 8.73 8.45 0.53
CA ARG A 203 8.67 8.25 -0.93
C ARG A 203 8.97 6.83 -1.44
N THR A 204 8.58 5.78 -0.71
CA THR A 204 8.88 4.43 -1.14
C THR A 204 7.75 3.88 -2.00
N TYR A 205 7.97 3.85 -3.30
CA TYR A 205 7.12 3.17 -4.25
C TYR A 205 7.70 1.78 -4.49
N PHE A 206 7.00 0.74 -4.05
CA PHE A 206 7.35 -0.63 -4.40
C PHE A 206 6.56 -1.05 -5.63
N ILE A 207 7.25 -1.19 -6.74
CA ILE A 207 6.70 -1.75 -7.96
C ILE A 207 7.27 -3.16 -8.09
N ARG A 208 6.43 -4.18 -7.94
CA ARG A 208 6.84 -5.57 -8.16
C ARG A 208 6.62 -5.94 -9.62
N LEU A 209 7.72 -6.28 -10.28
CA LEU A 209 7.71 -6.93 -11.59
C LEU A 209 7.28 -8.41 -11.44
N PRO A 210 6.66 -9.02 -12.45
CA PRO A 210 6.36 -10.44 -12.43
C PRO A 210 7.67 -11.24 -12.44
N LEU A 211 7.72 -12.30 -11.61
CA LEU A 211 8.66 -13.41 -11.81
C LEU A 211 8.19 -14.27 -12.96
#